data_f441c464a7543216e15b97ef8983cd80
#
_entry.id   f441c464a7543216e15b97ef8983cd80
#
_cell.length_a   1.000
_cell.length_b   1.000
_cell.length_c   1.000
_cell.angle_alpha   90.00
_cell.angle_beta   90.00
_cell.angle_gamma   90.00
#
_symmetry.space_group_name_H-M   'P 1'
#
loop_
_entity.id
_entity.type
_entity.pdbx_description
1 polymer ?
#
loop_
_entity_poly.entity_id
_entity_poly.type
_entity_poly.pdbx_seq_one_letter_code
_entity_poly.pdbx_strand_id
1 'polypeptide(L)'
;MRVRNRKGATELLEANPQYVVLNPAEAKGKWRDLFGNDNPIHVEVGSGKGAFVTGMAKQNPDINYIGIDIQKSVLSYALDKVLEVGVPNIKLLWVDGSELTNYFEDGEIDRLYLNFSDPWPKKRHEKRRLTYKSFLDTFKRILPEHGEIHFKTDNRGLFEYSLVSFSQYGMKLNDVWLDLHASGFEGNVMTEYEQKFSSKGQVIYRVEAEF
;
A
#
# COMPACT_ATOMS: atom_id res chain seq x y z
N MET A 1 -6.55 10.77 9.95
CA MET A 1 -6.65 10.86 11.44
C MET A 1 -5.24 11.10 11.99
N ARG A 2 -5.01 12.19 12.74
CA ARG A 2 -3.66 12.48 13.29
C ARG A 2 -3.35 11.47 14.39
N VAL A 3 -2.44 10.54 14.11
CA VAL A 3 -1.95 9.57 15.11
C VAL A 3 -1.03 10.30 16.08
N ARG A 4 -1.24 10.10 17.38
CA ARG A 4 -0.34 10.65 18.41
C ARG A 4 1.01 9.96 18.34
N ASN A 5 2.08 10.71 18.60
CA ASN A 5 3.42 10.16 18.63
C ASN A 5 3.50 9.04 19.71
N ARG A 6 3.88 7.82 19.31
CA ARG A 6 4.02 6.69 20.23
C ARG A 6 5.42 6.71 20.84
N LYS A 7 5.50 6.86 22.15
CA LYS A 7 6.77 6.75 22.87
C LYS A 7 7.35 5.35 22.69
N GLY A 8 8.64 5.23 22.40
CA GLY A 8 9.30 3.94 22.18
C GLY A 8 9.04 3.30 20.79
N ALA A 9 8.45 4.04 19.84
CA ALA A 9 8.17 3.48 18.49
C ALA A 9 9.46 3.09 17.75
N THR A 10 10.52 3.86 17.88
CA THR A 10 11.80 3.58 17.22
C THR A 10 12.43 2.32 17.78
N GLU A 11 12.54 2.23 19.08
CA GLU A 11 13.12 1.09 19.81
C GLU A 11 12.33 -0.21 19.51
N LEU A 12 11.00 -0.10 19.41
CA LEU A 12 10.15 -1.24 19.06
C LEU A 12 10.42 -1.74 17.62
N LEU A 13 10.53 -0.80 16.67
CA LEU A 13 10.82 -1.16 15.28
C LEU A 13 12.21 -1.79 15.15
N GLU A 14 13.23 -1.21 15.80
CA GLU A 14 14.62 -1.70 15.77
C GLU A 14 14.78 -3.06 16.46
N ALA A 15 13.96 -3.35 17.47
CA ALA A 15 13.97 -4.63 18.18
C ALA A 15 13.36 -5.79 17.37
N ASN A 16 12.77 -5.53 16.20
CA ASN A 16 12.08 -6.55 15.40
C ASN A 16 12.58 -6.61 13.95
N PRO A 17 13.89 -6.85 13.71
CA PRO A 17 14.49 -6.86 12.38
C PRO A 17 13.95 -7.97 11.47
N GLN A 18 13.32 -8.99 12.04
CA GLN A 18 12.65 -10.06 11.28
C GLN A 18 11.45 -9.56 10.49
N TYR A 19 10.82 -8.46 10.93
CA TYR A 19 9.67 -7.84 10.27
C TYR A 19 9.97 -6.44 9.73
N VAL A 20 10.87 -5.69 10.36
CA VAL A 20 11.17 -4.30 10.00
C VAL A 20 12.53 -4.22 9.32
N VAL A 21 12.54 -3.79 8.05
CA VAL A 21 13.79 -3.58 7.31
C VAL A 21 14.28 -2.16 7.54
N LEU A 22 15.33 -2.02 8.35
CA LEU A 22 15.86 -0.71 8.78
C LEU A 22 16.64 0.01 7.67
N ASN A 23 17.34 -0.77 6.80
CA ASN A 23 18.13 -0.25 5.68
C ASN A 23 17.57 -0.76 4.33
N PRO A 24 16.37 -0.33 3.90
CA PRO A 24 15.72 -0.91 2.73
C PRO A 24 16.48 -0.66 1.41
N ALA A 25 17.35 0.34 1.34
CA ALA A 25 18.21 0.57 0.17
C ALA A 25 19.21 -0.60 -0.07
N GLU A 26 19.63 -1.29 0.97
CA GLU A 26 20.51 -2.46 0.87
C GLU A 26 19.75 -3.72 0.40
N ALA A 27 18.43 -3.72 0.53
CA ALA A 27 17.54 -4.79 0.10
C ALA A 27 17.14 -4.70 -1.39
N LYS A 28 17.43 -3.58 -2.05
CA LYS A 28 17.11 -3.36 -3.45
C LYS A 28 17.68 -4.48 -4.32
N GLY A 29 16.82 -5.10 -5.14
CA GLY A 29 17.16 -6.26 -5.97
C GLY A 29 17.35 -7.58 -5.22
N LYS A 30 17.07 -7.61 -3.89
CA LYS A 30 17.28 -8.79 -3.01
C LYS A 30 16.08 -9.10 -2.13
N TRP A 31 14.90 -8.56 -2.45
CA TRP A 31 13.73 -8.75 -1.61
C TRP A 31 13.30 -10.21 -1.49
N ARG A 32 13.43 -11.01 -2.59
CA ARG A 32 13.17 -12.46 -2.55
C ARG A 32 14.13 -13.20 -1.61
N ASP A 33 15.41 -12.84 -1.61
CA ASP A 33 16.40 -13.39 -0.67
C ASP A 33 16.03 -13.07 0.78
N LEU A 34 15.56 -11.82 1.04
CA LEU A 34 15.12 -11.40 2.37
C LEU A 34 13.87 -12.15 2.86
N PHE A 35 12.98 -12.54 1.97
CA PHE A 35 11.84 -13.40 2.28
C PHE A 35 12.21 -14.89 2.32
N GLY A 36 13.32 -15.28 1.68
CA GLY A 36 13.78 -16.66 1.59
C GLY A 36 12.96 -17.53 0.63
N ASN A 37 12.27 -16.89 -0.34
CA ASN A 37 11.45 -17.57 -1.34
C ASN A 37 11.27 -16.68 -2.59
N ASP A 38 10.75 -17.28 -3.68
CA ASP A 38 10.49 -16.62 -4.97
C ASP A 38 9.03 -16.20 -5.17
N ASN A 39 8.24 -16.14 -4.10
CA ASN A 39 6.85 -15.72 -4.16
C ASN A 39 6.70 -14.28 -4.69
N PRO A 40 5.59 -13.96 -5.36
CA PRO A 40 5.29 -12.59 -5.78
C PRO A 40 5.35 -11.60 -4.61
N ILE A 41 5.79 -10.38 -4.89
CA ILE A 41 5.94 -9.33 -3.88
C ILE A 41 4.88 -8.25 -4.12
N HIS A 42 3.98 -8.08 -3.16
CA HIS A 42 2.95 -7.06 -3.19
C HIS A 42 3.26 -5.96 -2.16
N VAL A 43 3.06 -4.70 -2.54
CA VAL A 43 3.39 -3.55 -1.68
C VAL A 43 2.15 -2.71 -1.41
N GLU A 44 1.89 -2.37 -0.14
CA GLU A 44 0.93 -1.33 0.24
C GLU A 44 1.66 -0.04 0.59
N VAL A 45 1.39 1.03 -0.18
CA VAL A 45 1.96 2.37 0.05
C VAL A 45 1.00 3.17 0.93
N GLY A 46 1.47 3.55 2.12
CA GLY A 46 0.64 4.15 3.15
C GLY A 46 -0.13 3.10 3.95
N SER A 47 0.55 2.05 4.42
CA SER A 47 -0.07 0.89 5.10
C SER A 47 -0.77 1.23 6.43
N GLY A 48 -0.55 2.42 6.94
CA GLY A 48 -1.20 2.87 8.15
C GLY A 48 -0.90 1.94 9.32
N LYS A 49 -1.95 1.52 10.04
CA LYS A 49 -1.84 0.60 11.18
C LYS A 49 -1.79 -0.89 10.78
N GLY A 50 -1.70 -1.18 9.50
CA GLY A 50 -1.36 -2.49 8.98
C GLY A 50 -2.49 -3.52 8.88
N ALA A 51 -3.78 -3.17 9.09
CA ALA A 51 -4.85 -4.17 9.02
C ALA A 51 -4.96 -4.81 7.64
N PHE A 52 -4.84 -4.01 6.56
CA PHE A 52 -4.91 -4.53 5.21
C PHE A 52 -3.71 -5.44 4.89
N VAL A 53 -2.49 -4.94 5.01
CA VAL A 53 -1.29 -5.71 4.63
C VAL A 53 -1.12 -6.97 5.45
N THR A 54 -1.45 -6.93 6.76
CA THR A 54 -1.40 -8.12 7.64
C THR A 54 -2.51 -9.10 7.31
N GLY A 55 -3.73 -8.61 7.02
CA GLY A 55 -4.85 -9.44 6.60
C GLY A 55 -4.59 -10.15 5.28
N MET A 56 -4.02 -9.43 4.30
CA MET A 56 -3.62 -10.00 3.01
C MET A 56 -2.54 -11.07 3.17
N ALA A 57 -1.51 -10.81 3.99
CA ALA A 57 -0.43 -11.78 4.26
C ALA A 57 -0.96 -13.06 4.90
N LYS A 58 -1.93 -12.93 5.82
CA LYS A 58 -2.59 -14.08 6.45
C LYS A 58 -3.41 -14.92 5.48
N GLN A 59 -4.14 -14.26 4.56
CA GLN A 59 -5.00 -14.94 3.59
C GLN A 59 -4.23 -15.58 2.43
N ASN A 60 -3.05 -15.06 2.10
CA ASN A 60 -2.29 -15.45 0.93
C ASN A 60 -0.85 -15.81 1.34
N PRO A 61 -0.62 -17.00 1.90
CA PRO A 61 0.72 -17.40 2.38
C PRO A 61 1.76 -17.53 1.26
N ASP A 62 1.32 -17.70 0.02
CA ASP A 62 2.18 -17.83 -1.17
C ASP A 62 2.50 -16.47 -1.84
N ILE A 63 2.21 -15.36 -1.16
CA ILE A 63 2.53 -14.00 -1.61
C ILE A 63 3.27 -13.28 -0.48
N ASN A 64 4.36 -12.61 -0.81
CA ASN A 64 5.11 -11.76 0.11
C ASN A 64 4.50 -10.36 0.14
N TYR A 65 4.36 -9.78 1.32
CA TYR A 65 3.77 -8.45 1.49
C TYR A 65 4.76 -7.47 2.12
N ILE A 66 4.76 -6.23 1.61
CA ILE A 66 5.53 -5.13 2.18
C ILE A 66 4.59 -3.98 2.49
N GLY A 67 4.52 -3.58 3.76
CA GLY A 67 3.78 -2.39 4.21
C GLY A 67 4.72 -1.20 4.36
N ILE A 68 4.39 -0.07 3.72
CA ILE A 68 5.20 1.15 3.76
C ILE A 68 4.42 2.27 4.42
N ASP A 69 5.03 2.97 5.38
CA ASP A 69 4.48 4.21 5.92
C ASP A 69 5.61 5.21 6.28
N ILE A 70 5.33 6.50 6.08
CA ILE A 70 6.27 7.58 6.41
C ILE A 70 6.27 7.91 7.91
N GLN A 71 5.26 7.48 8.65
CA GLN A 71 5.09 7.79 10.07
C GLN A 71 5.51 6.61 10.96
N LYS A 72 6.65 6.70 11.64
CA LYS A 72 7.14 5.68 12.59
C LYS A 72 6.09 5.22 13.59
N SER A 73 5.38 6.17 14.20
CA SER A 73 4.37 5.84 15.20
C SER A 73 3.21 5.01 14.63
N VAL A 74 2.86 5.24 13.36
CA VAL A 74 1.82 4.49 12.66
C VAL A 74 2.32 3.08 12.36
N LEU A 75 3.52 2.99 11.80
CA LEU A 75 4.17 1.73 11.46
C LEU A 75 4.39 0.84 12.71
N SER A 76 4.64 1.43 13.89
CA SER A 76 4.77 0.66 15.12
C SER A 76 3.46 -0.01 15.57
N TYR A 77 2.29 0.54 15.22
CA TYR A 77 1.01 -0.15 15.41
C TYR A 77 0.78 -1.26 14.37
N ALA A 78 1.30 -1.09 13.15
CA ALA A 78 1.29 -2.16 12.16
C ALA A 78 2.14 -3.33 12.63
N LEU A 79 3.32 -3.06 13.22
CA LEU A 79 4.18 -4.09 13.79
C LEU A 79 3.48 -4.87 14.92
N ASP A 80 2.73 -4.19 15.82
CA ASP A 80 1.97 -4.89 16.87
C ASP A 80 1.03 -5.96 16.25
N LYS A 81 0.33 -5.62 15.15
CA LYS A 81 -0.54 -6.59 14.45
C LYS A 81 0.24 -7.72 13.80
N VAL A 82 1.36 -7.41 13.16
CA VAL A 82 2.22 -8.43 12.55
C VAL A 82 2.71 -9.43 13.60
N LEU A 83 3.12 -8.93 14.78
CA LEU A 83 3.54 -9.77 15.91
C LEU A 83 2.39 -10.62 16.47
N GLU A 84 1.18 -10.05 16.55
CA GLU A 84 -0.02 -10.77 17.00
C GLU A 84 -0.40 -11.90 16.05
N VAL A 85 -0.34 -11.67 14.75
CA VAL A 85 -0.72 -12.66 13.72
C VAL A 85 0.40 -13.67 13.46
N GLY A 86 1.66 -13.26 13.57
CA GLY A 86 2.83 -14.14 13.45
C GLY A 86 3.09 -14.73 12.06
N VAL A 87 2.68 -14.03 10.99
CA VAL A 87 2.90 -14.49 9.60
C VAL A 87 4.32 -14.15 9.12
N PRO A 88 5.01 -15.07 8.42
CA PRO A 88 6.40 -14.86 8.00
C PRO A 88 6.53 -14.05 6.71
N ASN A 89 5.48 -13.96 5.90
CA ASN A 89 5.46 -13.39 4.57
C ASN A 89 5.15 -11.88 4.54
N ILE A 90 5.60 -11.14 5.58
CA ILE A 90 5.39 -9.69 5.67
C ILE A 90 6.66 -8.98 6.12
N LYS A 91 6.92 -7.82 5.52
CA LYS A 91 7.95 -6.85 5.96
C LYS A 91 7.33 -5.45 6.06
N LEU A 92 7.90 -4.63 6.94
CA LEU A 92 7.47 -3.25 7.17
C LEU A 92 8.64 -2.30 6.89
N LEU A 93 8.37 -1.19 6.16
CA LEU A 93 9.35 -0.17 5.84
C LEU A 93 8.90 1.20 6.35
N TRP A 94 9.79 1.86 7.04
CA TRP A 94 9.61 3.27 7.38
C TRP A 94 10.30 4.14 6.34
N VAL A 95 9.61 4.45 5.24
CA VAL A 95 10.14 5.22 4.11
C VAL A 95 9.06 6.11 3.48
N ASP A 96 9.49 7.08 2.67
CA ASP A 96 8.60 7.90 1.84
C ASP A 96 8.23 7.13 0.55
N GLY A 97 6.93 7.02 0.27
CA GLY A 97 6.42 6.39 -0.95
C GLY A 97 6.76 7.14 -2.25
N SER A 98 7.31 8.34 -2.17
CA SER A 98 7.83 9.07 -3.35
C SER A 98 9.21 8.60 -3.80
N GLU A 99 9.92 7.81 -2.98
CA GLU A 99 11.32 7.41 -3.20
C GLU A 99 11.47 5.90 -3.46
N LEU A 100 10.42 5.20 -3.90
CA LEU A 100 10.43 3.74 -4.01
C LEU A 100 11.52 3.17 -4.91
N THR A 101 11.95 3.90 -5.94
CA THR A 101 13.07 3.49 -6.80
C THR A 101 14.42 3.44 -6.10
N ASN A 102 14.53 4.01 -4.89
CA ASN A 102 15.72 3.84 -4.05
C ASN A 102 15.73 2.48 -3.34
N TYR A 103 14.57 1.83 -3.20
CA TYR A 103 14.38 0.64 -2.40
C TYR A 103 14.01 -0.60 -3.21
N PHE A 104 13.52 -0.41 -4.44
CA PHE A 104 13.15 -1.49 -5.36
C PHE A 104 13.84 -1.33 -6.71
N GLU A 105 14.25 -2.42 -7.31
CA GLU A 105 14.71 -2.45 -8.70
C GLU A 105 13.54 -2.38 -9.68
N ASP A 106 13.88 -2.15 -10.93
CA ASP A 106 12.91 -2.10 -12.03
C ASP A 106 12.26 -3.49 -12.16
N GLY A 107 10.93 -3.55 -12.07
CA GLY A 107 10.15 -4.80 -12.17
C GLY A 107 10.21 -5.73 -10.95
N GLU A 108 10.71 -5.29 -9.80
CA GLU A 108 10.87 -6.15 -8.61
C GLU A 108 9.57 -6.39 -7.84
N ILE A 109 8.56 -5.54 -8.01
CA ILE A 109 7.28 -5.59 -7.31
C ILE A 109 6.19 -6.05 -8.24
N ASP A 110 5.42 -7.07 -7.86
CA ASP A 110 4.39 -7.65 -8.73
C ASP A 110 3.05 -6.89 -8.68
N ARG A 111 2.73 -6.21 -7.56
CA ARG A 111 1.49 -5.43 -7.40
C ARG A 111 1.60 -4.35 -6.34
N LEU A 112 0.93 -3.21 -6.58
CA LEU A 112 0.81 -2.11 -5.63
C LEU A 112 -0.63 -1.94 -5.14
N TYR A 113 -0.77 -1.64 -3.86
CA TYR A 113 -2.03 -1.25 -3.22
C TYR A 113 -1.93 0.19 -2.70
N LEU A 114 -2.92 1.00 -3.06
CA LEU A 114 -3.09 2.37 -2.60
C LEU A 114 -4.44 2.47 -1.90
N ASN A 115 -4.46 2.37 -0.57
CA ASN A 115 -5.68 2.36 0.21
C ASN A 115 -5.84 3.66 1.00
N PHE A 116 -6.91 4.43 0.70
CA PHE A 116 -7.33 5.63 1.45
C PHE A 116 -6.22 6.68 1.62
N SER A 117 -5.41 6.86 0.57
CA SER A 117 -4.39 7.91 0.51
C SER A 117 -5.02 9.30 0.62
N ASP A 118 -4.24 10.27 1.09
CA ASP A 118 -4.69 11.65 1.26
C ASP A 118 -5.21 12.25 -0.07
N PRO A 119 -6.42 12.83 -0.09
CA PRO A 119 -7.06 13.28 -1.32
C PRO A 119 -6.49 14.59 -1.88
N TRP A 120 -5.78 15.37 -1.06
CA TRP A 120 -5.20 16.67 -1.45
C TRP A 120 -6.15 17.52 -2.31
N PRO A 121 -7.31 17.99 -1.79
CA PRO A 121 -8.41 18.52 -2.58
C PRO A 121 -8.08 19.83 -3.33
N LYS A 122 -7.06 20.57 -2.85
CA LYS A 122 -6.66 21.83 -3.50
C LYS A 122 -5.81 21.53 -4.74
N LYS A 123 -6.13 22.15 -5.89
CA LYS A 123 -5.40 21.99 -7.16
C LYS A 123 -3.88 22.19 -7.03
N ARG A 124 -3.45 23.16 -6.24
CA ARG A 124 -2.01 23.42 -6.00
C ARG A 124 -1.28 22.25 -5.30
N HIS A 125 -2.02 21.29 -4.72
CA HIS A 125 -1.48 20.10 -4.05
C HIS A 125 -1.64 18.82 -4.87
N GLU A 126 -2.12 18.91 -6.10
CA GLU A 126 -2.39 17.78 -6.98
C GLU A 126 -1.19 16.82 -7.11
N LYS A 127 0.03 17.36 -7.21
CA LYS A 127 1.28 16.60 -7.29
C LYS A 127 1.58 15.71 -6.08
N ARG A 128 0.83 15.86 -4.98
CA ARG A 128 0.98 15.04 -3.76
C ARG A 128 0.08 13.80 -3.78
N ARG A 129 -0.86 13.71 -4.71
CA ARG A 129 -1.73 12.54 -4.84
C ARG A 129 -0.91 11.35 -5.33
N LEU A 130 -1.05 10.18 -4.71
CA LEU A 130 -0.33 8.97 -5.13
C LEU A 130 -0.70 8.49 -6.54
N THR A 131 -1.79 8.98 -7.10
CA THR A 131 -2.21 8.72 -8.49
C THR A 131 -1.80 9.84 -9.47
N TYR A 132 -0.98 10.81 -9.05
CA TYR A 132 -0.41 11.81 -9.95
C TYR A 132 0.70 11.22 -10.82
N LYS A 133 0.89 11.77 -12.03
CA LYS A 133 1.83 11.27 -13.04
C LYS A 133 3.22 10.91 -12.51
N SER A 134 3.83 11.74 -11.65
CA SER A 134 5.18 11.46 -11.14
C SER A 134 5.24 10.21 -10.25
N PHE A 135 4.17 9.89 -9.52
CA PHE A 135 4.07 8.63 -8.78
C PHE A 135 3.85 7.46 -9.75
N LEU A 136 3.01 7.64 -10.77
CA LEU A 136 2.80 6.60 -11.79
C LEU A 136 4.09 6.29 -12.55
N ASP A 137 4.93 7.31 -12.84
CA ASP A 137 6.27 7.10 -13.42
C ASP A 137 7.16 6.23 -12.51
N THR A 138 7.12 6.47 -11.20
CA THR A 138 7.84 5.67 -10.19
C THR A 138 7.29 4.24 -10.12
N PHE A 139 5.97 4.10 -10.05
CA PHE A 139 5.30 2.79 -9.93
C PHE A 139 5.52 1.93 -11.16
N LYS A 140 5.45 2.53 -12.37
CA LYS A 140 5.74 1.83 -13.62
C LYS A 140 7.15 1.24 -13.67
N ARG A 141 8.13 1.88 -13.04
CA ARG A 141 9.51 1.37 -13.02
C ARG A 141 9.65 0.15 -12.14
N ILE A 142 9.08 0.18 -10.94
CA ILE A 142 9.23 -0.91 -9.96
C ILE A 142 8.30 -2.08 -10.20
N LEU A 143 7.24 -1.90 -11.00
CA LEU A 143 6.32 -2.94 -11.44
C LEU A 143 6.82 -3.58 -12.76
N PRO A 144 6.53 -4.87 -13.03
CA PRO A 144 6.82 -5.51 -14.29
C PRO A 144 5.92 -5.00 -15.41
N GLU A 145 6.15 -5.45 -16.63
CA GLU A 145 5.20 -5.28 -17.72
C GLU A 145 3.85 -5.88 -17.31
N HIS A 146 2.76 -5.13 -17.55
CA HIS A 146 1.41 -5.47 -17.07
C HIS A 146 1.24 -5.48 -15.54
N GLY A 147 2.12 -4.81 -14.81
CA GLY A 147 2.01 -4.66 -13.36
C GLY A 147 0.79 -3.83 -12.96
N GLU A 148 0.14 -4.23 -11.86
CA GLU A 148 -1.16 -3.68 -11.45
C GLU A 148 -1.05 -2.74 -10.25
N ILE A 149 -1.92 -1.73 -10.27
CA ILE A 149 -2.25 -0.88 -9.11
C ILE A 149 -3.69 -1.14 -8.72
N HIS A 150 -3.92 -1.54 -7.45
CA HIS A 150 -5.25 -1.63 -6.86
C HIS A 150 -5.46 -0.41 -5.95
N PHE A 151 -6.43 0.42 -6.28
CA PHE A 151 -6.68 1.67 -5.56
C PHE A 151 -8.07 1.66 -4.93
N LYS A 152 -8.14 1.98 -3.62
CA LYS A 152 -9.39 2.17 -2.86
C LYS A 152 -9.44 3.53 -2.20
N THR A 153 -10.62 4.16 -2.20
CA THR A 153 -10.88 5.40 -1.47
C THR A 153 -12.37 5.59 -1.20
N ASP A 154 -12.72 6.32 -0.15
CA ASP A 154 -14.07 6.83 0.11
C ASP A 154 -14.27 8.25 -0.48
N ASN A 155 -13.20 8.87 -0.96
CA ASN A 155 -13.25 10.22 -1.53
C ASN A 155 -13.57 10.18 -3.02
N ARG A 156 -14.83 10.47 -3.37
CA ARG A 156 -15.30 10.48 -4.75
C ARG A 156 -14.47 11.37 -5.67
N GLY A 157 -14.09 12.57 -5.24
CA GLY A 157 -13.32 13.50 -6.07
C GLY A 157 -11.90 12.98 -6.35
N LEU A 158 -11.26 12.31 -5.38
CA LEU A 158 -9.99 11.64 -5.61
C LEU A 158 -10.16 10.43 -6.54
N PHE A 159 -11.26 9.68 -6.41
CA PHE A 159 -11.53 8.53 -7.26
C PHE A 159 -11.72 8.95 -8.74
N GLU A 160 -12.60 9.95 -8.99
CA GLU A 160 -12.81 10.51 -10.32
C GLU A 160 -11.50 11.02 -10.95
N TYR A 161 -10.72 11.77 -10.17
CA TYR A 161 -9.40 12.22 -10.58
C TYR A 161 -8.47 11.05 -10.96
N SER A 162 -8.43 10.00 -10.13
CA SER A 162 -7.55 8.85 -10.33
C SER A 162 -7.88 8.07 -11.59
N LEU A 163 -9.17 7.87 -11.89
CA LEU A 163 -9.61 7.24 -13.14
C LEU A 163 -9.11 8.03 -14.36
N VAL A 164 -9.24 9.37 -14.33
CA VAL A 164 -8.75 10.24 -15.40
C VAL A 164 -7.22 10.17 -15.51
N SER A 165 -6.51 10.20 -14.37
CA SER A 165 -5.04 10.12 -14.33
C SER A 165 -4.54 8.81 -14.91
N PHE A 166 -5.10 7.67 -14.53
CA PHE A 166 -4.75 6.35 -15.07
C PHE A 166 -5.00 6.27 -16.58
N SER A 167 -6.19 6.72 -17.03
CA SER A 167 -6.53 6.74 -18.46
C SER A 167 -5.60 7.63 -19.27
N GLN A 168 -5.28 8.84 -18.78
CA GLN A 168 -4.34 9.76 -19.46
C GLN A 168 -2.90 9.24 -19.47
N TYR A 169 -2.53 8.44 -18.47
CA TYR A 169 -1.23 7.78 -18.41
C TYR A 169 -1.12 6.62 -19.42
N GLY A 170 -2.24 6.13 -19.95
CA GLY A 170 -2.32 5.01 -20.87
C GLY A 170 -2.49 3.65 -20.17
N MET A 171 -2.89 3.66 -18.89
CA MET A 171 -3.19 2.42 -18.16
C MET A 171 -4.54 1.84 -18.60
N LYS A 172 -4.63 0.52 -18.61
CA LYS A 172 -5.87 -0.22 -18.81
C LYS A 172 -6.60 -0.32 -17.46
N LEU A 173 -7.88 0.03 -17.42
CA LEU A 173 -8.73 -0.19 -16.26
C LEU A 173 -9.36 -1.58 -16.40
N ASN A 174 -8.93 -2.52 -15.56
CA ASN A 174 -9.41 -3.89 -15.60
C ASN A 174 -10.80 -3.99 -14.94
N ASP A 175 -10.95 -3.44 -13.73
CA ASP A 175 -12.21 -3.43 -12.99
C ASP A 175 -12.44 -2.12 -12.25
N VAL A 176 -13.70 -1.68 -12.14
CA VAL A 176 -14.11 -0.46 -11.47
C VAL A 176 -15.36 -0.72 -10.62
N TRP A 177 -15.29 -0.43 -9.32
CA TRP A 177 -16.42 -0.51 -8.39
C TRP A 177 -16.77 0.87 -7.86
N LEU A 178 -17.99 1.31 -8.12
CA LEU A 178 -18.52 2.58 -7.61
C LEU A 178 -19.11 2.46 -6.21
N ASP A 179 -19.35 1.23 -5.76
CA ASP A 179 -19.66 0.86 -4.37
C ASP A 179 -19.15 -0.57 -4.13
N LEU A 180 -17.94 -0.67 -3.56
CA LEU A 180 -17.29 -1.95 -3.35
C LEU A 180 -18.09 -2.88 -2.45
N HIS A 181 -18.67 -2.34 -1.36
CA HIS A 181 -19.39 -3.14 -0.38
C HIS A 181 -20.76 -3.63 -0.87
N ALA A 182 -21.39 -2.90 -1.80
CA ALA A 182 -22.65 -3.32 -2.43
C ALA A 182 -22.44 -4.18 -3.68
N SER A 183 -21.21 -4.31 -4.18
CA SER A 183 -20.90 -4.97 -5.46
C SER A 183 -20.93 -6.50 -5.41
N GLY A 184 -20.92 -7.11 -4.23
CA GLY A 184 -20.73 -8.55 -4.07
C GLY A 184 -19.27 -9.01 -4.29
N PHE A 185 -18.31 -8.10 -4.36
CA PHE A 185 -16.89 -8.44 -4.48
C PHE A 185 -16.43 -9.27 -3.27
N GLU A 186 -15.97 -10.48 -3.54
CA GLU A 186 -15.43 -11.38 -2.52
C GLU A 186 -13.93 -11.15 -2.30
N GLY A 187 -13.43 -11.43 -1.09
CA GLY A 187 -12.01 -11.33 -0.77
C GLY A 187 -11.51 -9.91 -0.43
N ASN A 188 -12.43 -8.95 -0.20
CA ASN A 188 -12.02 -7.61 0.26
C ASN A 188 -11.47 -7.67 1.69
N VAL A 189 -10.18 -7.35 1.84
CA VAL A 189 -9.56 -7.11 3.15
C VAL A 189 -9.68 -5.62 3.45
N MET A 190 -10.32 -5.28 4.58
CA MET A 190 -10.55 -3.90 4.98
C MET A 190 -9.35 -3.33 5.75
N THR A 191 -9.05 -2.04 5.50
CA THR A 191 -8.23 -1.25 6.41
C THR A 191 -9.02 -0.87 7.65
N GLU A 192 -8.36 -0.41 8.73
CA GLU A 192 -9.06 0.15 9.90
C GLU A 192 -9.90 1.39 9.54
N TYR A 193 -9.40 2.16 8.56
CA TYR A 193 -10.13 3.32 8.04
C TYR A 193 -11.42 2.88 7.34
N GLU A 194 -11.31 1.92 6.43
CA GLU A 194 -12.45 1.36 5.70
C GLU A 194 -13.52 0.81 6.65
N GLN A 195 -13.11 -0.05 7.59
CA GLN A 195 -14.02 -0.62 8.59
C GLN A 195 -14.80 0.45 9.36
N LYS A 196 -14.10 1.51 9.79
CA LYS A 196 -14.69 2.62 10.55
C LYS A 196 -15.69 3.44 9.73
N PHE A 197 -15.41 3.70 8.45
CA PHE A 197 -16.21 4.63 7.65
C PHE A 197 -17.30 3.91 6.85
N SER A 198 -17.08 2.69 6.39
CA SER A 198 -18.12 1.86 5.77
C SER A 198 -19.24 1.53 6.77
N SER A 199 -18.90 1.25 8.05
CA SER A 199 -19.90 1.06 9.10
C SER A 199 -20.80 2.28 9.39
N LYS A 200 -20.41 3.45 8.87
CA LYS A 200 -21.18 4.70 8.91
C LYS A 200 -21.93 5.00 7.61
N GLY A 201 -21.97 4.04 6.69
CA GLY A 201 -22.63 4.18 5.39
C GLY A 201 -21.79 4.93 4.34
N GLN A 202 -20.49 5.14 4.57
CA GLN A 202 -19.63 5.74 3.57
C GLN A 202 -19.38 4.75 2.43
N VAL A 203 -19.65 5.18 1.20
CA VAL A 203 -19.37 4.40 -0.01
C VAL A 203 -17.87 4.26 -0.22
N ILE A 204 -17.43 3.08 -0.59
CA ILE A 204 -16.03 2.78 -0.93
C ILE A 204 -15.93 2.52 -2.43
N TYR A 205 -15.06 3.29 -3.08
CA TYR A 205 -14.72 3.15 -4.49
C TYR A 205 -13.46 2.30 -4.63
N ARG A 206 -13.41 1.47 -5.67
CA ARG A 206 -12.22 0.68 -6.01
C ARG A 206 -11.99 0.69 -7.52
N VAL A 207 -10.73 0.64 -7.94
CA VAL A 207 -10.31 0.38 -9.31
C VAL A 207 -9.05 -0.47 -9.32
N GLU A 208 -8.97 -1.37 -10.29
CA GLU A 208 -7.79 -2.15 -10.65
C GLU A 208 -7.30 -1.66 -12.00
N ALA A 209 -6.06 -1.19 -12.06
CA ALA A 209 -5.46 -0.59 -13.25
C ALA A 209 -4.11 -1.23 -13.54
N GLU A 210 -3.83 -1.49 -14.83
CA GLU A 210 -2.65 -2.17 -15.36
C GLU A 210 -1.86 -1.21 -16.27
N PHE A 211 -0.50 -1.23 -16.18
CA PHE A 211 0.39 -0.42 -17.02
C PHE A 211 0.53 -0.95 -18.44
#